data_7bab79890ca81abe16a0f16abe8f3f3a
#
_entry.id   7bab79890ca81abe16a0f16abe8f3f3a
#
_cell.length_a   1.000
_cell.length_b   1.000
_cell.length_c   1.000
_cell.angle_alpha   90.00
_cell.angle_beta   90.00
_cell.angle_gamma   90.00
#
_symmetry.space_group_name_H-M   'P 1'
#
loop_
_entity.id
_entity.type
_entity.pdbx_description
1 polymer ?
#
loop_
_entity_poly.entity_id
_entity_poly.type
_entity_poly.pdbx_seq_one_letter_code
_entity_poly.pdbx_strand_id
1 'polypeptide(L)'
;MIRLNDLTIGYGHRILLQHASATIPAGELVALVGRNGTGKSTLLRAIAGLGERLGGEIRLDGHSLETLLPQQLATTVSFVTTERVRIPNLRCEDVVALGRAPYTNWIGRVQEQDKAIVERSLELVGMAAF
;
A
#
# COMPACT_ATOMS: atom_id res chain seq x y z
N MET A 1 -4.86 -10.71 7.52
CA MET A 1 -5.83 -10.08 8.46
C MET A 1 -5.33 -8.70 8.85
N ILE A 2 -6.20 -7.69 8.81
CA ILE A 2 -5.89 -6.32 9.27
C ILE A 2 -6.71 -6.05 10.53
N ARG A 3 -6.07 -5.55 11.58
CA ARG A 3 -6.75 -5.15 12.82
C ARG A 3 -6.40 -3.70 13.16
N LEU A 4 -7.43 -2.92 13.44
CA LEU A 4 -7.35 -1.56 13.93
C LEU A 4 -7.75 -1.59 15.41
N ASN A 5 -6.92 -1.06 16.28
CA ASN A 5 -7.16 -1.00 17.73
C ASN A 5 -7.10 0.46 18.17
N ASP A 6 -8.23 0.98 18.64
CA ASP A 6 -8.34 2.34 19.18
C ASP A 6 -7.74 3.43 18.28
N LEU A 7 -7.85 3.24 16.95
CA LEU A 7 -7.18 4.05 15.95
C LEU A 7 -7.76 5.46 15.90
N THR A 8 -6.88 6.44 15.97
CA THR A 8 -7.19 7.86 15.73
C THR A 8 -6.34 8.37 14.58
N ILE A 9 -6.99 8.92 13.56
CA ILE A 9 -6.35 9.54 12.40
C ILE A 9 -6.88 10.94 12.17
N GLY A 10 -6.05 11.79 11.59
CA GLY A 10 -6.39 13.17 11.28
C GLY A 10 -5.70 13.68 10.02
N TYR A 11 -6.06 14.87 9.63
CA TYR A 11 -5.40 15.62 8.57
C TYR A 11 -5.22 17.06 9.03
N GLY A 12 -3.99 17.50 9.22
CA GLY A 12 -3.66 18.76 9.86
C GLY A 12 -4.25 18.80 11.28
N HIS A 13 -5.06 19.80 11.59
CA HIS A 13 -5.72 19.96 12.90
C HIS A 13 -7.08 19.25 13.01
N ARG A 14 -7.54 18.59 11.93
CA ARG A 14 -8.86 17.96 11.89
C ARG A 14 -8.74 16.46 12.17
N ILE A 15 -9.41 16.00 13.23
CA ILE A 15 -9.62 14.58 13.48
C ILE A 15 -10.67 14.06 12.49
N LEU A 16 -10.35 12.99 11.78
CA LEU A 16 -11.22 12.35 10.79
C LEU A 16 -11.85 11.06 11.34
N LEU A 17 -11.13 10.35 12.18
CA LEU A 17 -11.57 9.13 12.85
C LEU A 17 -10.96 9.10 14.25
N GLN A 18 -11.75 8.75 15.25
CA GLN A 18 -11.32 8.74 16.63
C GLN A 18 -11.77 7.46 17.33
N HIS A 19 -10.83 6.84 18.05
CA HIS A 19 -11.07 5.61 18.84
C HIS A 19 -11.73 4.49 18.06
N ALA A 20 -11.36 4.31 16.78
CA ALA A 20 -11.96 3.31 15.92
C ALA A 20 -11.26 1.95 16.06
N SER A 21 -12.06 0.91 16.22
CA SER A 21 -11.59 -0.47 16.23
C SER A 21 -12.34 -1.29 15.20
N ALA A 22 -11.61 -2.05 14.40
CA ALA A 22 -12.16 -2.92 13.37
C ALA A 22 -11.21 -4.08 13.07
N THR A 23 -11.77 -5.17 12.57
CA THR A 23 -11.00 -6.30 12.06
C THR A 23 -11.46 -6.62 10.66
N ILE A 24 -10.52 -6.70 9.73
CA ILE A 24 -10.73 -7.17 8.36
C ILE A 24 -10.11 -8.56 8.27
N PRO A 25 -10.91 -9.63 8.15
CA PRO A 25 -10.40 -10.99 8.05
C PRO A 25 -9.52 -11.20 6.81
N ALA A 26 -8.68 -12.21 6.85
CA ALA A 26 -7.91 -12.63 5.67
C ALA A 26 -8.86 -13.24 4.62
N GLY A 27 -8.60 -12.95 3.34
CA GLY A 27 -9.38 -13.49 2.22
C GLY A 27 -10.71 -12.79 1.96
N GLU A 28 -11.08 -11.79 2.75
CA GLU A 28 -12.34 -11.05 2.58
C GLU A 28 -12.15 -9.82 1.69
N LEU A 29 -13.16 -9.56 0.84
CA LEU A 29 -13.29 -8.32 0.10
C LEU A 29 -14.12 -7.33 0.93
N VAL A 30 -13.50 -6.24 1.36
CA VAL A 30 -14.14 -5.23 2.20
C VAL A 30 -14.19 -3.89 1.47
N ALA A 31 -15.36 -3.25 1.43
CA ALA A 31 -15.55 -1.93 0.87
C ALA A 31 -15.64 -0.86 1.97
N LEU A 32 -14.86 0.20 1.84
CA LEU A 32 -14.94 1.37 2.69
C LEU A 32 -15.83 2.44 2.04
N VAL A 33 -17.01 2.65 2.59
CA VAL A 33 -18.04 3.54 2.04
C VAL A 33 -18.20 4.79 2.90
N GLY A 34 -18.45 5.92 2.28
CA GLY A 34 -18.71 7.20 2.96
C GLY A 34 -18.65 8.38 2.00
N ARG A 35 -19.11 9.55 2.44
CA ARG A 35 -19.08 10.80 1.66
C ARG A 35 -17.63 11.22 1.38
N ASN A 36 -17.43 12.05 0.34
CA ASN A 36 -16.11 12.63 0.07
C ASN A 36 -15.64 13.50 1.25
N GLY A 37 -14.35 13.46 1.55
CA GLY A 37 -13.75 14.21 2.67
C GLY A 37 -13.94 13.58 4.06
N THR A 38 -14.52 12.37 4.17
CA THR A 38 -14.70 11.69 5.48
C THR A 38 -13.45 10.92 5.96
N GLY A 39 -12.33 10.97 5.22
CA GLY A 39 -11.08 10.34 5.64
C GLY A 39 -10.82 8.94 5.09
N LYS A 40 -11.61 8.44 4.13
CA LYS A 40 -11.40 7.09 3.53
C LYS A 40 -9.98 6.90 3.02
N SER A 41 -9.49 7.81 2.19
CA SER A 41 -8.13 7.73 1.63
C SER A 41 -7.05 7.91 2.71
N THR A 42 -7.31 8.71 3.73
CA THR A 42 -6.41 8.89 4.88
C THR A 42 -6.30 7.59 5.69
N LEU A 43 -7.43 6.92 5.93
CA LEU A 43 -7.45 5.62 6.59
C LEU A 43 -6.71 4.54 5.78
N LEU A 44 -6.97 4.45 4.47
CA LEU A 44 -6.29 3.49 3.60
C LEU A 44 -4.77 3.74 3.56
N ARG A 45 -4.34 5.01 3.51
CA ARG A 45 -2.92 5.37 3.58
C ARG A 45 -2.31 5.01 4.94
N ALA A 46 -3.03 5.23 6.05
CA ALA A 46 -2.56 4.83 7.37
C ALA A 46 -2.38 3.31 7.48
N ILE A 47 -3.33 2.51 6.96
CA ILE A 47 -3.24 1.05 6.91
C ILE A 47 -2.05 0.59 6.05
N ALA A 48 -1.78 1.26 4.94
CA ALA A 48 -0.64 0.97 4.07
C ALA A 48 0.72 1.46 4.62
N GLY A 49 0.75 2.10 5.78
CA GLY A 49 1.97 2.67 6.34
C GLY A 49 2.45 3.94 5.63
N LEU A 50 1.60 4.56 4.82
CA LEU A 50 1.89 5.77 4.03
C LEU A 50 1.30 7.05 4.65
N GLY A 51 0.66 6.95 5.82
CA GLY A 51 0.02 8.05 6.52
C GLY A 51 0.31 8.04 8.01
N GLU A 52 0.22 9.20 8.62
CA GLU A 52 0.41 9.37 10.06
C GLU A 52 -0.82 8.94 10.85
N ARG A 53 -0.59 8.51 12.08
CA ARG A 53 -1.60 8.22 13.08
C ARG A 53 -1.43 9.18 14.26
N LEU A 54 -2.54 9.58 14.83
CA LEU A 54 -2.57 10.40 16.05
C LEU A 54 -2.64 9.54 17.32
N GLY A 55 -3.07 8.27 17.17
CA GLY A 55 -3.13 7.31 18.27
C GLY A 55 -3.63 5.94 17.81
N GLY A 56 -3.54 4.97 18.72
CA GLY A 56 -3.95 3.59 18.46
C GLY A 56 -2.92 2.77 17.70
N GLU A 57 -3.31 1.56 17.30
CA GLU A 57 -2.44 0.59 16.67
C GLU A 57 -3.08 -0.01 15.41
N ILE A 58 -2.26 -0.26 14.40
CA ILE A 58 -2.63 -1.07 13.23
C ILE A 58 -1.78 -2.32 13.23
N ARG A 59 -2.42 -3.47 13.08
CA ARG A 59 -1.74 -4.77 12.95
C ARG A 59 -2.04 -5.41 11.61
N LEU A 60 -0.99 -5.92 10.97
CA LEU A 60 -1.04 -6.70 9.75
C LEU A 60 -0.59 -8.13 10.08
N ASP A 61 -1.47 -9.10 9.90
CA ASP A 61 -1.22 -10.52 10.23
C ASP A 61 -0.62 -10.75 11.62
N GLY A 62 -1.12 -9.99 12.61
CA GLY A 62 -0.68 -10.07 14.00
C GLY A 62 0.53 -9.23 14.36
N HIS A 63 1.26 -8.68 13.38
CA HIS A 63 2.42 -7.81 13.61
C HIS A 63 1.99 -6.34 13.63
N SER A 64 2.51 -5.58 14.59
CA SER A 64 2.29 -4.13 14.62
C SER A 64 2.97 -3.48 13.41
N LEU A 65 2.24 -2.58 12.75
CA LEU A 65 2.76 -1.83 11.60
C LEU A 65 4.06 -1.07 11.92
N GLU A 66 4.22 -0.63 13.16
CA GLU A 66 5.42 0.09 13.62
C GLU A 66 6.67 -0.79 13.73
N THR A 67 6.47 -2.09 13.93
CA THR A 67 7.58 -3.05 14.07
C THR A 67 8.01 -3.67 12.76
N LEU A 68 7.22 -3.48 11.69
CA LEU A 68 7.55 -4.00 10.37
C LEU A 68 8.65 -3.16 9.72
N LEU A 69 9.68 -3.82 9.22
CA LEU A 69 10.66 -3.17 8.38
C LEU A 69 10.02 -2.72 7.04
N PRO A 70 10.51 -1.65 6.42
CA PRO A 70 9.96 -1.16 5.14
C PRO A 70 9.86 -2.25 4.06
N GLN A 71 10.85 -3.14 3.99
CA GLN A 71 10.85 -4.26 3.06
C GLN A 71 9.75 -5.29 3.37
N GLN A 72 9.54 -5.61 4.65
CA GLN A 72 8.47 -6.52 5.08
C GLN A 72 7.10 -5.94 4.76
N LEU A 73 6.90 -4.65 5.03
CA LEU A 73 5.67 -3.96 4.70
C LEU A 73 5.41 -3.97 3.19
N ALA A 74 6.41 -3.64 2.38
CA ALA A 74 6.30 -3.58 0.92
C ALA A 74 6.05 -4.96 0.27
N THR A 75 6.41 -6.06 0.94
CA THR A 75 6.08 -7.43 0.48
C THR A 75 4.72 -7.93 1.00
N THR A 76 4.14 -7.26 1.99
CA THR A 76 2.87 -7.66 2.62
C THR A 76 1.68 -6.86 2.08
N VAL A 77 1.88 -5.57 1.78
CA VAL A 77 0.81 -4.64 1.37
C VAL A 77 1.11 -4.08 0.00
N SER A 78 0.09 -4.09 -0.88
CA SER A 78 0.08 -3.29 -2.10
C SER A 78 -0.97 -2.18 -1.99
N PHE A 79 -0.62 -1.01 -2.49
CA PHE A 79 -1.51 0.16 -2.45
C PHE A 79 -1.67 0.76 -3.85
N VAL A 80 -2.92 0.87 -4.31
CA VAL A 80 -3.25 1.51 -5.58
C VAL A 80 -3.76 2.91 -5.28
N THR A 81 -3.03 3.92 -5.76
CA THR A 81 -3.41 5.33 -5.62
C THR A 81 -4.19 5.82 -6.83
N THR A 82 -5.02 6.84 -6.63
CA THR A 82 -5.66 7.60 -7.71
C THR A 82 -4.73 8.65 -8.34
N GLU A 83 -3.57 8.89 -7.73
CA GLU A 83 -2.57 9.81 -8.24
C GLU A 83 -1.89 9.24 -9.47
N ARG A 84 -1.71 10.07 -10.50
CA ARG A 84 -0.99 9.65 -11.71
C ARG A 84 0.51 9.67 -11.47
N VAL A 85 1.16 8.56 -11.75
CA VAL A 85 2.62 8.51 -11.79
C VAL A 85 3.11 9.37 -12.97
N ARG A 86 3.81 10.46 -12.67
CA ARG A 86 4.40 11.36 -13.66
C ARG A 86 5.91 11.42 -13.45
N ILE A 87 6.60 10.42 -13.94
CA ILE A 87 8.07 10.40 -13.91
C ILE A 87 8.54 10.56 -15.35
N PRO A 88 9.17 11.72 -15.70
CA PRO A 88 9.67 11.95 -17.05
C PRO A 88 10.69 10.87 -17.44
N ASN A 89 10.65 10.44 -18.71
CA ASN A 89 11.61 9.51 -19.32
C ASN A 89 11.62 8.07 -18.75
N LEU A 90 10.61 7.66 -17.99
CA LEU A 90 10.41 6.26 -17.64
C LEU A 90 9.40 5.61 -18.57
N ARG A 91 9.72 4.41 -19.07
CA ARG A 91 8.79 3.56 -19.79
C ARG A 91 7.88 2.83 -18.81
N CYS A 92 6.75 2.32 -19.30
CA CYS A 92 5.80 1.58 -18.48
C CYS A 92 6.46 0.38 -17.77
N GLU A 93 7.32 -0.33 -18.48
CA GLU A 93 8.08 -1.46 -17.91
C GLU A 93 9.00 -1.04 -16.76
N ASP A 94 9.64 0.13 -16.85
CA ASP A 94 10.51 0.64 -15.78
C ASP A 94 9.70 0.94 -14.51
N VAL A 95 8.50 1.53 -14.67
CA VAL A 95 7.60 1.82 -13.54
C VAL A 95 7.12 0.53 -12.87
N VAL A 96 6.74 -0.48 -13.66
CA VAL A 96 6.32 -1.78 -13.12
C VAL A 96 7.48 -2.50 -12.46
N ALA A 97 8.69 -2.39 -13.02
CA ALA A 97 9.91 -2.97 -12.43
C ALA A 97 10.25 -2.39 -11.05
N LEU A 98 9.90 -1.13 -10.76
CA LEU A 98 10.05 -0.56 -9.41
C LEU A 98 9.27 -1.36 -8.35
N GLY A 99 8.16 -2.01 -8.72
CA GLY A 99 7.41 -2.90 -7.83
C GLY A 99 8.19 -4.14 -7.40
N ARG A 100 9.29 -4.48 -8.09
CA ARG A 100 10.18 -5.58 -7.72
C ARG A 100 11.28 -5.19 -6.73
N ALA A 101 11.45 -3.89 -6.43
CA ALA A 101 12.49 -3.40 -5.53
C ALA A 101 12.55 -4.14 -4.17
N PRO A 102 11.41 -4.48 -3.50
CA PRO A 102 11.45 -5.21 -2.24
C PRO A 102 12.01 -6.64 -2.34
N TYR A 103 12.04 -7.20 -3.53
CA TYR A 103 12.47 -8.58 -3.81
C TYR A 103 13.87 -8.66 -4.42
N THR A 104 14.43 -7.52 -4.85
CA THR A 104 15.78 -7.45 -5.39
C THR A 104 16.82 -7.41 -4.26
N ASN A 105 18.04 -7.86 -4.57
CA ASN A 105 19.15 -7.72 -3.63
C ASN A 105 19.56 -6.23 -3.48
N TRP A 106 20.40 -5.94 -2.47
CA TRP A 106 20.87 -4.59 -2.16
C TRP A 106 21.57 -3.85 -3.32
N ILE A 107 21.99 -4.58 -4.38
CA ILE A 107 22.62 -4.03 -5.59
C ILE A 107 21.56 -3.55 -6.60
N GLY A 108 20.25 -3.84 -6.37
CA GLY A 108 19.16 -3.39 -7.23
C GLY A 108 19.15 -4.00 -8.64
N ARG A 109 19.86 -5.10 -8.88
CA ARG A 109 19.86 -5.77 -10.19
C ARG A 109 18.55 -6.52 -10.39
N VAL A 110 17.82 -6.14 -11.43
CA VAL A 110 16.65 -6.87 -11.93
C VAL A 110 17.14 -8.20 -12.49
N GLN A 111 16.68 -9.31 -11.91
CA GLN A 111 17.00 -10.66 -12.37
C GLN A 111 16.07 -11.06 -13.52
N GLU A 112 16.44 -12.09 -14.29
CA GLU A 112 15.58 -12.62 -15.39
C GLU A 112 14.17 -13.01 -14.88
N GLN A 113 14.10 -13.54 -13.67
CA GLN A 113 12.82 -13.86 -13.02
C GLN A 113 11.95 -12.61 -12.78
N ASP A 114 12.55 -11.49 -12.43
CA ASP A 114 11.82 -10.22 -12.23
C ASP A 114 11.31 -9.68 -13.55
N LYS A 115 12.07 -9.79 -14.63
CA LYS A 115 11.62 -9.40 -15.99
C LYS A 115 10.38 -10.17 -16.42
N ALA A 116 10.39 -11.50 -16.26
CA ALA A 116 9.24 -12.34 -16.58
C ALA A 116 7.99 -11.94 -15.77
N ILE A 117 8.16 -11.55 -14.50
CA ILE A 117 7.06 -11.06 -13.65
C ILE A 117 6.56 -9.70 -14.14
N VAL A 118 7.44 -8.79 -14.54
CA VAL A 118 7.09 -7.48 -15.11
C VAL A 118 6.30 -7.65 -16.41
N GLU A 119 6.79 -8.45 -17.35
CA GLU A 119 6.12 -8.75 -18.62
C GLU A 119 4.71 -9.31 -18.38
N ARG A 120 4.60 -10.34 -17.54
CA ARG A 120 3.30 -10.92 -17.19
C ARG A 120 2.36 -9.92 -16.54
N SER A 121 2.86 -9.02 -15.70
CA SER A 121 2.06 -7.99 -15.05
C SER A 121 1.51 -6.98 -16.06
N LEU A 122 2.32 -6.59 -17.05
CA LEU A 122 1.90 -5.72 -18.15
C LEU A 122 0.86 -6.39 -19.05
N GLU A 123 1.03 -7.68 -19.37
CA GLU A 123 0.05 -8.46 -20.12
C GLU A 123 -1.32 -8.49 -19.43
N LEU A 124 -1.33 -8.76 -18.10
CA LEU A 124 -2.55 -8.84 -17.30
C LEU A 124 -3.39 -7.55 -17.31
N VAL A 125 -2.74 -6.40 -17.46
CA VAL A 125 -3.41 -5.09 -17.51
C VAL A 125 -3.53 -4.54 -18.95
N GLY A 126 -3.16 -5.33 -19.98
CA GLY A 126 -3.26 -4.95 -21.39
C GLY A 126 -2.25 -3.87 -21.81
N MET A 127 -1.11 -3.76 -21.12
CA MET A 127 -0.08 -2.75 -21.36
C MET A 127 1.22 -3.31 -21.96
N ALA A 128 1.22 -4.55 -22.45
CA ALA A 128 2.42 -5.21 -22.99
C ALA A 128 3.01 -4.53 -24.24
N ALA A 129 2.24 -3.67 -24.92
CA ALA A 129 2.69 -2.96 -26.12
C ALA A 129 3.19 -1.52 -25.88
N PHE A 130 3.33 -1.09 -24.61
CA PHE A 130 3.68 0.28 -24.24
C PHE A 130 5.01 0.39 -23.46
#